data_ed700d054efc11dd0bceeebe0a3480c5
#
_entry.id   ed700d054efc11dd0bceeebe0a3480c5
#
_cell.length_a   1.000
_cell.length_b   1.000
_cell.length_c   1.000
_cell.angle_alpha   90.00
_cell.angle_beta   90.00
_cell.angle_gamma   90.00
#
_symmetry.space_group_name_H-M   'P 1'
#
loop_
_entity.id
_entity.type
_entity.pdbx_description
1 polymer ?
#
loop_
_entity_poly.entity_id
_entity_poly.type
_entity_poly.pdbx_seq_one_letter_code
_entity_poly.pdbx_strand_id
1 'polypeptide(L)'
;MKRLLLLFLLSGFALAVLAQKPSLTKAYNFYYDKNFVKAKDAIDLCTQDEKLAGKAQTWLYKGNICYFLANEEYGAKQKDSQYQIVHPDAPVEAYDAFMKSKEINPNAEAMEMFSAKDALKQLYPLLLVRGVDQLIAKDYEGAKATLEKGIASYEMDKPQYPMNGDLYYYYAYTLEAMGNAKDLKPYYQKAIDDGSIVPYVYVRMIESYKDENNAKMARQVLDQGKSKIPGNANLLMAEIDYLYWTGDSVQARTMLRNVNSANLSSADEYVNLSNFYIKEKEYEQAVTLLEKANRLSPDNFVVLYNLGVCHYSLSEKFFNQYNQLAVSQSNNSAAQEYKRQSDNHLSESARYFEEARKMEPRDLNLLNTLKAIYARQQSPKYDEIDKLIHELEN
;
A
#
# COMPACT_ATOMS: atom_id res chain seq x y z
N MET A 1 11.13 -42.03 -48.74
CA MET A 1 10.23 -42.84 -47.91
C MET A 1 10.53 -42.79 -46.40
N LYS A 2 11.42 -41.91 -45.86
CA LYS A 2 11.67 -41.76 -44.42
C LYS A 2 11.04 -40.52 -43.77
N ARG A 3 10.33 -39.67 -44.52
CA ARG A 3 9.65 -38.46 -44.01
C ARG A 3 8.12 -38.63 -43.84
N LEU A 4 7.53 -39.71 -44.26
CA LEU A 4 6.10 -39.96 -44.08
C LEU A 4 5.76 -40.79 -42.81
N LEU A 5 6.76 -41.40 -42.17
CA LEU A 5 6.56 -42.18 -40.94
C LEU A 5 6.62 -41.36 -39.63
N LEU A 6 7.09 -40.08 -39.70
CA LEU A 6 7.16 -39.22 -38.50
C LEU A 6 5.86 -38.41 -38.27
N LEU A 7 4.98 -38.32 -39.25
CA LEU A 7 3.70 -37.59 -39.14
C LEU A 7 2.55 -38.46 -38.59
N PHE A 8 2.72 -39.76 -38.52
CA PHE A 8 1.71 -40.70 -37.96
C PHE A 8 1.94 -41.01 -36.48
N LEU A 9 3.09 -40.65 -35.89
CA LEU A 9 3.37 -40.81 -34.45
C LEU A 9 3.01 -39.60 -33.61
N LEU A 10 2.66 -38.45 -34.22
CA LEU A 10 2.20 -37.26 -33.52
C LEU A 10 0.67 -37.12 -33.45
N SER A 11 -0.08 -37.98 -34.16
CA SER A 11 -1.55 -38.01 -34.09
C SER A 11 -2.13 -39.06 -33.15
N GLY A 12 -1.29 -39.84 -32.47
CA GLY A 12 -1.71 -40.93 -31.58
C GLY A 12 -1.69 -40.56 -30.09
N PHE A 13 -1.30 -39.35 -29.70
CA PHE A 13 -1.38 -38.85 -28.32
C PHE A 13 -2.43 -37.73 -28.18
N ALA A 14 -3.54 -37.83 -28.88
CA ALA A 14 -4.78 -37.35 -28.32
C ALA A 14 -5.08 -38.29 -27.15
N LEU A 15 -4.49 -38.03 -25.99
CA LEU A 15 -4.94 -38.56 -24.72
C LEU A 15 -6.44 -38.34 -24.70
N ALA A 16 -7.21 -39.45 -24.83
CA ALA A 16 -8.56 -39.50 -24.33
C ALA A 16 -8.42 -39.14 -22.82
N VAL A 17 -8.43 -37.85 -22.48
CA VAL A 17 -8.89 -37.39 -21.19
C VAL A 17 -10.28 -38.01 -21.12
N LEU A 18 -10.40 -39.15 -20.42
CA LEU A 18 -11.69 -39.73 -20.09
C LEU A 18 -12.46 -38.62 -19.43
N ALA A 19 -13.29 -37.92 -20.22
CA ALA A 19 -14.11 -36.83 -19.74
C ALA A 19 -14.91 -37.37 -18.55
N GLN A 20 -14.48 -37.04 -17.34
CA GLN A 20 -15.17 -37.49 -16.15
C GLN A 20 -16.57 -36.92 -16.25
N LYS A 21 -17.59 -37.80 -16.19
CA LYS A 21 -18.98 -37.38 -16.22
C LYS A 21 -19.25 -36.46 -15.01
N PRO A 22 -19.84 -35.28 -15.22
CA PRO A 22 -20.25 -34.40 -14.15
C PRO A 22 -21.14 -35.15 -13.13
N SER A 23 -20.82 -35.07 -11.84
CA SER A 23 -21.58 -35.76 -10.80
C SER A 23 -21.54 -35.01 -9.48
N LEU A 24 -22.68 -34.47 -9.08
CA LEU A 24 -22.83 -33.80 -7.78
C LEU A 24 -22.55 -34.74 -6.61
N THR A 25 -22.95 -36.02 -6.73
CA THR A 25 -22.67 -37.03 -5.69
C THR A 25 -21.17 -37.24 -5.50
N LYS A 26 -20.40 -37.23 -6.59
CA LYS A 26 -18.95 -37.38 -6.51
C LYS A 26 -18.30 -36.16 -5.84
N ALA A 27 -18.74 -34.93 -6.19
CA ALA A 27 -18.26 -33.70 -5.55
C ALA A 27 -18.61 -33.69 -4.05
N TYR A 28 -19.84 -34.11 -3.70
CA TYR A 28 -20.27 -34.23 -2.30
C TYR A 28 -19.44 -35.25 -1.52
N ASN A 29 -19.18 -36.44 -2.08
CA ASN A 29 -18.39 -37.46 -1.39
C ASN A 29 -16.96 -36.95 -1.10
N PHE A 30 -16.30 -36.31 -2.06
CA PHE A 30 -15.00 -35.72 -1.82
C PHE A 30 -15.04 -34.57 -0.77
N TYR A 31 -16.10 -33.76 -0.76
CA TYR A 31 -16.32 -32.76 0.28
C TYR A 31 -16.46 -33.39 1.67
N TYR A 32 -17.27 -34.43 1.78
CA TYR A 32 -17.49 -35.18 3.02
C TYR A 32 -16.21 -35.83 3.55
N ASP A 33 -15.39 -36.35 2.66
CA ASP A 33 -14.06 -36.90 2.95
C ASP A 33 -13.01 -35.82 3.22
N LYS A 34 -13.40 -34.54 3.25
CA LYS A 34 -12.52 -33.35 3.40
C LYS A 34 -11.41 -33.26 2.34
N ASN A 35 -11.60 -33.85 1.17
CA ASN A 35 -10.70 -33.74 0.03
C ASN A 35 -11.18 -32.57 -0.86
N PHE A 36 -11.02 -31.35 -0.38
CA PHE A 36 -11.60 -30.16 -1.00
C PHE A 36 -11.04 -29.87 -2.40
N VAL A 37 -9.80 -30.24 -2.67
CA VAL A 37 -9.20 -30.10 -4.01
C VAL A 37 -9.93 -30.98 -5.01
N LYS A 38 -10.09 -32.30 -4.71
CA LYS A 38 -10.85 -33.19 -5.60
C LYS A 38 -12.33 -32.84 -5.66
N ALA A 39 -12.89 -32.32 -4.57
CA ALA A 39 -14.26 -31.85 -4.56
C ALA A 39 -14.42 -30.65 -5.52
N LYS A 40 -13.45 -29.72 -5.54
CA LYS A 40 -13.44 -28.59 -6.46
C LYS A 40 -13.34 -29.02 -7.92
N ASP A 41 -12.42 -29.94 -8.25
CA ASP A 41 -12.32 -30.49 -9.61
C ASP A 41 -13.65 -31.13 -10.07
N ALA A 42 -14.30 -31.89 -9.18
CA ALA A 42 -15.55 -32.55 -9.49
C ALA A 42 -16.75 -31.60 -9.65
N ILE A 43 -16.82 -30.54 -8.81
CA ILE A 43 -17.92 -29.57 -8.89
C ILE A 43 -17.75 -28.59 -10.06
N ASP A 44 -16.53 -28.27 -10.45
CA ASP A 44 -16.26 -27.43 -11.60
C ASP A 44 -16.75 -28.05 -12.91
N LEU A 45 -16.64 -29.37 -13.04
CA LEU A 45 -17.29 -30.12 -14.14
C LEU A 45 -18.81 -29.98 -14.10
N CYS A 46 -19.42 -30.02 -12.92
CA CYS A 46 -20.86 -29.83 -12.77
C CYS A 46 -21.36 -28.45 -13.17
N THR A 47 -20.56 -27.40 -12.92
CA THR A 47 -20.90 -26.02 -13.31
C THR A 47 -20.78 -25.76 -14.81
N GLN A 48 -20.09 -26.64 -15.56
CA GLN A 48 -19.99 -26.62 -17.02
C GLN A 48 -21.09 -27.40 -17.73
N ASP A 49 -21.81 -28.28 -17.02
CA ASP A 49 -22.93 -29.03 -17.57
C ASP A 49 -24.22 -28.20 -17.51
N GLU A 50 -24.87 -27.95 -18.65
CA GLU A 50 -26.06 -27.09 -18.72
C GLU A 50 -27.19 -27.50 -17.77
N LYS A 51 -27.44 -28.81 -17.60
CA LYS A 51 -28.52 -29.29 -16.72
C LYS A 51 -28.17 -29.12 -15.25
N LEU A 52 -26.90 -29.30 -14.88
CA LEU A 52 -26.45 -29.16 -13.52
C LEU A 52 -26.23 -27.68 -13.15
N ALA A 53 -25.69 -26.88 -14.06
CA ALA A 53 -25.50 -25.45 -13.87
C ALA A 53 -26.82 -24.67 -13.63
N GLY A 54 -27.94 -25.19 -14.15
CA GLY A 54 -29.27 -24.61 -13.89
C GLY A 54 -29.82 -24.90 -12.49
N LYS A 55 -29.15 -25.71 -11.66
CA LYS A 55 -29.62 -26.09 -10.32
C LYS A 55 -28.93 -25.24 -9.24
N ALA A 56 -29.70 -24.66 -8.36
CA ALA A 56 -29.16 -23.92 -7.20
C ALA A 56 -28.23 -24.77 -6.34
N GLN A 57 -28.54 -26.07 -6.19
CA GLN A 57 -27.72 -26.99 -5.40
C GLN A 57 -26.29 -27.15 -5.94
N THR A 58 -26.11 -27.11 -7.26
CA THR A 58 -24.77 -27.18 -7.87
C THR A 58 -23.89 -26.02 -7.39
N TRP A 59 -24.46 -24.83 -7.39
CA TRP A 59 -23.74 -23.62 -6.95
C TRP A 59 -23.59 -23.57 -5.43
N LEU A 60 -24.58 -24.08 -4.68
CA LEU A 60 -24.46 -24.23 -3.23
C LEU A 60 -23.32 -25.17 -2.84
N TYR A 61 -23.16 -26.29 -3.55
CA TYR A 61 -22.02 -27.19 -3.35
C TYR A 61 -20.72 -26.54 -3.71
N LYS A 62 -20.63 -25.85 -4.87
CA LYS A 62 -19.43 -25.12 -5.27
C LYS A 62 -19.04 -24.09 -4.22
N GLY A 63 -19.99 -23.30 -3.75
CA GLY A 63 -19.74 -22.28 -2.72
C GLY A 63 -19.14 -22.88 -1.44
N ASN A 64 -19.75 -23.95 -0.91
CA ASN A 64 -19.26 -24.62 0.29
C ASN A 64 -17.86 -25.24 0.08
N ILE A 65 -17.65 -25.95 -1.03
CA ILE A 65 -16.36 -26.57 -1.35
C ILE A 65 -15.25 -25.50 -1.41
N CYS A 66 -15.47 -24.42 -2.15
CA CYS A 66 -14.49 -23.32 -2.26
C CYS A 66 -14.27 -22.61 -0.91
N TYR A 67 -15.32 -22.43 -0.10
CA TYR A 67 -15.21 -21.85 1.23
C TYR A 67 -14.30 -22.69 2.15
N PHE A 68 -14.53 -24.00 2.23
CA PHE A 68 -13.71 -24.88 3.07
C PHE A 68 -12.29 -25.05 2.53
N LEU A 69 -12.11 -25.11 1.21
CA LEU A 69 -10.78 -25.11 0.57
C LEU A 69 -9.99 -23.86 0.93
N ALA A 70 -10.62 -22.68 0.84
CA ALA A 70 -10.00 -21.43 1.22
C ALA A 70 -9.62 -21.41 2.72
N ASN A 71 -10.52 -21.85 3.60
CA ASN A 71 -10.21 -21.92 5.04
C ASN A 71 -9.02 -22.86 5.33
N GLU A 72 -8.92 -24.00 4.63
CA GLU A 72 -7.80 -24.92 4.79
C GLU A 72 -6.49 -24.30 4.34
N GLU A 73 -6.43 -23.73 3.12
CA GLU A 73 -5.21 -23.15 2.55
C GLU A 73 -4.75 -21.88 3.29
N TYR A 74 -5.66 -20.95 3.57
CA TYR A 74 -5.34 -19.74 4.33
C TYR A 74 -4.99 -20.06 5.79
N GLY A 75 -5.66 -21.06 6.40
CA GLY A 75 -5.29 -21.55 7.72
C GLY A 75 -3.93 -22.24 7.76
N ALA A 76 -3.52 -22.94 6.69
CA ALA A 76 -2.18 -23.47 6.54
C ALA A 76 -1.14 -22.36 6.41
N LYS A 77 -1.42 -21.33 5.60
CA LYS A 77 -0.56 -20.14 5.44
C LYS A 77 -0.33 -19.37 6.74
N GLN A 78 -1.34 -19.29 7.61
CA GLN A 78 -1.20 -18.68 8.93
C GLN A 78 -0.27 -19.45 9.86
N LYS A 79 -0.26 -20.80 9.74
CA LYS A 79 0.58 -21.67 10.56
C LYS A 79 2.01 -21.79 10.01
N ASP A 80 2.16 -21.76 8.71
CA ASP A 80 3.42 -21.84 7.99
C ASP A 80 3.51 -20.72 6.94
N SER A 81 4.31 -19.70 7.21
CA SER A 81 4.49 -18.57 6.31
C SER A 81 5.08 -18.94 4.94
N GLN A 82 5.71 -20.11 4.81
CA GLN A 82 6.25 -20.62 3.54
C GLN A 82 5.20 -21.39 2.72
N TYR A 83 4.04 -21.73 3.31
CA TYR A 83 2.99 -22.42 2.59
C TYR A 83 2.53 -21.59 1.38
N GLN A 84 2.44 -22.23 0.22
CA GLN A 84 1.97 -21.61 -1.01
C GLN A 84 0.49 -21.94 -1.22
N ILE A 85 -0.35 -20.91 -1.25
CA ILE A 85 -1.78 -21.07 -1.57
C ILE A 85 -1.89 -21.46 -3.04
N VAL A 86 -2.56 -22.57 -3.31
CA VAL A 86 -2.73 -23.12 -4.66
C VAL A 86 -3.99 -22.57 -5.33
N HIS A 87 -5.03 -22.29 -4.55
CA HIS A 87 -6.33 -21.82 -5.03
C HIS A 87 -6.64 -20.42 -4.43
N PRO A 88 -5.86 -19.40 -4.77
CA PRO A 88 -6.00 -18.07 -4.14
C PRO A 88 -7.38 -17.44 -4.37
N ASP A 89 -8.07 -17.78 -5.47
CA ASP A 89 -9.38 -17.25 -5.81
C ASP A 89 -10.56 -18.01 -5.21
N ALA A 90 -10.31 -19.08 -4.45
CA ALA A 90 -11.36 -19.85 -3.81
C ALA A 90 -12.34 -19.01 -2.97
N PRO A 91 -11.94 -17.97 -2.22
CA PRO A 91 -12.87 -17.07 -1.53
C PRO A 91 -13.83 -16.33 -2.48
N VAL A 92 -13.31 -15.87 -3.61
CA VAL A 92 -14.09 -15.14 -4.63
C VAL A 92 -15.06 -16.11 -5.34
N GLU A 93 -14.56 -17.29 -5.73
CA GLU A 93 -15.40 -18.36 -6.32
C GLU A 93 -16.51 -18.78 -5.35
N ALA A 94 -16.23 -18.88 -4.05
CA ALA A 94 -17.23 -19.20 -3.04
C ALA A 94 -18.34 -18.13 -3.00
N TYR A 95 -17.96 -16.85 -2.94
CA TYR A 95 -18.91 -15.75 -2.93
C TYR A 95 -19.82 -15.79 -4.17
N ASP A 96 -19.23 -15.87 -5.36
CA ASP A 96 -19.96 -15.87 -6.63
C ASP A 96 -20.88 -17.08 -6.76
N ALA A 97 -20.44 -18.26 -6.30
CA ALA A 97 -21.24 -19.46 -6.29
C ALA A 97 -22.44 -19.37 -5.33
N PHE A 98 -22.24 -18.84 -4.11
CA PHE A 98 -23.35 -18.63 -3.18
C PHE A 98 -24.36 -17.58 -3.70
N MET A 99 -23.86 -16.50 -4.32
CA MET A 99 -24.75 -15.51 -4.94
C MET A 99 -25.55 -16.15 -6.08
N LYS A 100 -24.93 -16.98 -6.92
CA LYS A 100 -25.62 -17.69 -8.01
C LYS A 100 -26.63 -18.71 -7.49
N SER A 101 -26.30 -19.45 -6.43
CA SER A 101 -27.25 -20.35 -5.77
C SER A 101 -28.48 -19.59 -5.28
N LYS A 102 -28.27 -18.46 -4.60
CA LYS A 102 -29.34 -17.61 -4.05
C LYS A 102 -30.21 -16.98 -5.16
N GLU A 103 -29.60 -16.61 -6.30
CA GLU A 103 -30.32 -16.09 -7.47
C GLU A 103 -31.30 -17.15 -8.03
N ILE A 104 -30.85 -18.42 -8.14
CA ILE A 104 -31.68 -19.51 -8.69
C ILE A 104 -32.73 -19.95 -7.68
N ASN A 105 -32.36 -20.15 -6.44
CA ASN A 105 -33.28 -20.49 -5.34
C ASN A 105 -32.71 -20.02 -3.99
N PRO A 106 -33.27 -18.96 -3.38
CA PRO A 106 -32.78 -18.43 -2.11
C PRO A 106 -32.91 -19.39 -0.92
N ASN A 107 -33.74 -20.42 -1.05
CA ASN A 107 -33.98 -21.44 -0.04
C ASN A 107 -33.32 -22.78 -0.39
N ALA A 108 -32.31 -22.76 -1.25
CA ALA A 108 -31.56 -24.00 -1.57
C ALA A 108 -30.86 -24.53 -0.31
N GLU A 109 -31.04 -25.81 -0.06
CA GLU A 109 -30.45 -26.53 1.07
C GLU A 109 -29.56 -27.67 0.57
N ALA A 110 -28.58 -28.04 1.37
CA ALA A 110 -27.75 -29.19 1.17
C ALA A 110 -27.39 -29.79 2.54
N MET A 111 -27.35 -31.13 2.61
CA MET A 111 -27.05 -31.85 3.84
C MET A 111 -25.61 -31.49 4.31
N GLU A 112 -25.45 -31.17 5.59
CA GLU A 112 -24.14 -30.88 6.21
C GLU A 112 -23.33 -29.74 5.56
N MET A 113 -24.02 -28.81 4.89
CA MET A 113 -23.45 -27.65 4.25
C MET A 113 -24.14 -26.36 4.73
N PHE A 114 -23.43 -25.25 4.69
CA PHE A 114 -24.03 -23.95 4.96
C PHE A 114 -25.07 -23.60 3.89
N SER A 115 -26.15 -22.94 4.30
CA SER A 115 -26.98 -22.22 3.35
C SER A 115 -26.19 -21.09 2.69
N ALA A 116 -26.55 -20.70 1.47
CA ALA A 116 -25.90 -19.57 0.81
C ALA A 116 -25.95 -18.29 1.63
N LYS A 117 -27.08 -18.05 2.34
CA LYS A 117 -27.27 -16.88 3.20
C LYS A 117 -26.28 -16.86 4.37
N ASP A 118 -26.12 -17.97 5.07
CA ASP A 118 -25.27 -18.04 6.27
C ASP A 118 -23.79 -18.07 5.91
N ALA A 119 -23.44 -18.74 4.80
CA ALA A 119 -22.07 -18.76 4.31
C ALA A 119 -21.60 -17.39 3.82
N LEU A 120 -22.44 -16.65 3.08
CA LEU A 120 -22.11 -15.30 2.60
C LEU A 120 -21.75 -14.37 3.75
N LYS A 121 -22.41 -14.45 4.89
CA LYS A 121 -22.11 -13.63 6.07
C LYS A 121 -20.74 -13.93 6.70
N GLN A 122 -20.17 -15.07 6.41
CA GLN A 122 -18.91 -15.54 7.01
C GLN A 122 -17.69 -15.43 6.06
N LEU A 123 -17.91 -15.01 4.81
CA LEU A 123 -16.85 -14.94 3.79
C LEU A 123 -15.93 -13.74 3.92
N TYR A 124 -16.38 -12.66 4.56
CA TYR A 124 -15.65 -11.40 4.59
C TYR A 124 -14.18 -11.49 5.08
N PRO A 125 -13.79 -12.36 6.04
CA PRO A 125 -12.38 -12.46 6.44
C PRO A 125 -11.49 -13.03 5.34
N LEU A 126 -11.98 -14.06 4.61
CA LEU A 126 -11.25 -14.68 3.51
C LEU A 126 -11.15 -13.71 2.31
N LEU A 127 -12.22 -12.96 2.03
CA LEU A 127 -12.23 -11.93 0.98
C LEU A 127 -11.31 -10.76 1.33
N LEU A 128 -11.23 -10.37 2.61
CA LEU A 128 -10.27 -9.36 3.06
C LEU A 128 -8.83 -9.81 2.79
N VAL A 129 -8.46 -11.01 3.24
CA VAL A 129 -7.08 -11.52 3.06
C VAL A 129 -6.76 -11.63 1.57
N ARG A 130 -7.68 -12.16 0.74
CA ARG A 130 -7.48 -12.23 -0.71
C ARG A 130 -7.31 -10.85 -1.35
N GLY A 131 -8.15 -9.89 -0.97
CA GLY A 131 -8.03 -8.51 -1.48
C GLY A 131 -6.71 -7.85 -1.10
N VAL A 132 -6.21 -8.09 0.11
CA VAL A 132 -4.89 -7.62 0.55
C VAL A 132 -3.76 -8.29 -0.23
N ASP A 133 -3.82 -9.60 -0.49
CA ASP A 133 -2.84 -10.31 -1.33
C ASP A 133 -2.77 -9.71 -2.75
N GLN A 134 -3.93 -9.41 -3.34
CA GLN A 134 -4.03 -8.77 -4.65
C GLN A 134 -3.44 -7.35 -4.63
N LEU A 135 -3.71 -6.60 -3.56
CA LEU A 135 -3.15 -5.26 -3.36
C LEU A 135 -1.61 -5.30 -3.28
N ILE A 136 -1.04 -6.24 -2.52
CA ILE A 136 0.41 -6.47 -2.42
C ILE A 136 1.00 -6.83 -3.79
N ALA A 137 0.27 -7.64 -4.58
CA ALA A 137 0.65 -7.99 -5.95
C ALA A 137 0.44 -6.87 -6.97
N LYS A 138 -0.08 -5.69 -6.53
CA LYS A 138 -0.45 -4.54 -7.37
C LYS A 138 -1.56 -4.84 -8.39
N ASP A 139 -2.36 -5.89 -8.16
CA ASP A 139 -3.60 -6.17 -8.88
C ASP A 139 -4.72 -5.33 -8.25
N TYR A 140 -4.73 -4.04 -8.50
CA TYR A 140 -5.66 -3.09 -7.86
C TYR A 140 -7.12 -3.32 -8.30
N GLU A 141 -7.36 -3.67 -9.56
CA GLU A 141 -8.72 -3.97 -10.04
C GLU A 141 -9.27 -5.25 -9.38
N GLY A 142 -8.45 -6.31 -9.30
CA GLY A 142 -8.81 -7.52 -8.59
C GLY A 142 -9.04 -7.27 -7.09
N ALA A 143 -8.16 -6.50 -6.43
CA ALA A 143 -8.30 -6.11 -5.03
C ALA A 143 -9.61 -5.35 -4.78
N LYS A 144 -9.91 -4.34 -5.61
CA LYS A 144 -11.16 -3.58 -5.54
C LYS A 144 -12.37 -4.50 -5.61
N ALA A 145 -12.46 -5.34 -6.65
CA ALA A 145 -13.61 -6.23 -6.85
C ALA A 145 -13.77 -7.23 -5.70
N THR A 146 -12.66 -7.74 -5.16
CA THR A 146 -12.68 -8.69 -4.03
C THR A 146 -13.09 -8.01 -2.73
N LEU A 147 -12.55 -6.82 -2.44
CA LEU A 147 -12.90 -6.07 -1.22
C LEU A 147 -14.35 -5.56 -1.24
N GLU A 148 -14.89 -5.21 -2.42
CA GLU A 148 -16.34 -4.90 -2.57
C GLU A 148 -17.22 -6.10 -2.15
N LYS A 149 -16.86 -7.31 -2.57
CA LYS A 149 -17.55 -8.54 -2.13
C LYS A 149 -17.38 -8.76 -0.62
N GLY A 150 -16.19 -8.47 -0.09
CA GLY A 150 -15.92 -8.53 1.35
C GLY A 150 -16.80 -7.57 2.15
N ILE A 151 -16.91 -6.31 1.72
CA ILE A 151 -17.81 -5.30 2.33
C ILE A 151 -19.27 -5.75 2.24
N ALA A 152 -19.72 -6.24 1.07
CA ALA A 152 -21.08 -6.72 0.90
C ALA A 152 -21.39 -7.92 1.82
N SER A 153 -20.43 -8.84 1.98
CA SER A 153 -20.52 -9.95 2.93
C SER A 153 -20.63 -9.47 4.39
N TYR A 154 -19.77 -8.54 4.78
CA TYR A 154 -19.71 -7.98 6.14
C TYR A 154 -20.97 -7.19 6.50
N GLU A 155 -21.51 -6.40 5.58
CA GLU A 155 -22.71 -5.60 5.82
C GLU A 155 -24.01 -6.42 5.87
N MET A 156 -24.01 -7.70 5.45
CA MET A 156 -25.18 -8.58 5.57
C MET A 156 -25.55 -8.88 7.03
N ASP A 157 -24.57 -8.97 7.90
CA ASP A 157 -24.76 -9.24 9.31
C ASP A 157 -23.49 -8.85 10.08
N LYS A 158 -23.39 -7.57 10.46
CA LYS A 158 -22.23 -7.05 11.17
C LYS A 158 -21.99 -7.87 12.44
N PRO A 159 -20.79 -8.47 12.60
CA PRO A 159 -20.51 -9.28 13.76
C PRO A 159 -20.50 -8.43 15.04
N GLN A 160 -20.76 -9.07 16.17
CA GLN A 160 -20.69 -8.42 17.49
C GLN A 160 -19.30 -7.80 17.77
N TYR A 161 -18.24 -8.40 17.15
CA TYR A 161 -16.87 -7.89 17.21
C TYR A 161 -16.44 -7.47 15.80
N PRO A 162 -16.49 -6.16 15.49
CA PRO A 162 -16.11 -5.66 14.17
C PRO A 162 -14.63 -5.93 13.87
N MET A 163 -14.28 -6.01 12.61
CA MET A 163 -12.91 -6.23 12.12
C MET A 163 -12.04 -4.96 12.15
N ASN A 164 -12.25 -4.09 13.15
CA ASN A 164 -11.49 -2.84 13.31
C ASN A 164 -11.45 -1.96 12.05
N GLY A 165 -12.47 -2.06 11.19
CA GLY A 165 -12.59 -1.24 9.99
C GLY A 165 -11.67 -1.63 8.82
N ASP A 166 -10.97 -2.76 8.89
CA ASP A 166 -9.94 -3.14 7.91
C ASP A 166 -10.48 -3.25 6.48
N LEU A 167 -11.68 -3.81 6.27
CA LEU A 167 -12.30 -3.89 4.94
C LEU A 167 -12.45 -2.52 4.28
N TYR A 168 -12.98 -1.54 5.01
CA TYR A 168 -13.17 -0.19 4.51
C TYR A 168 -11.84 0.53 4.28
N TYR A 169 -10.88 0.31 5.18
CA TYR A 169 -9.53 0.86 5.04
C TYR A 169 -8.85 0.35 3.77
N TYR A 170 -8.73 -0.98 3.59
CA TYR A 170 -8.05 -1.53 2.41
C TYR A 170 -8.78 -1.22 1.11
N TYR A 171 -10.11 -1.15 1.13
CA TYR A 171 -10.88 -0.71 -0.03
C TYR A 171 -10.57 0.75 -0.41
N ALA A 172 -10.60 1.66 0.56
CA ALA A 172 -10.26 3.07 0.33
C ALA A 172 -8.81 3.22 -0.16
N TYR A 173 -7.87 2.51 0.46
CA TYR A 173 -6.46 2.49 0.05
C TYR A 173 -6.28 1.95 -1.38
N THR A 174 -7.03 0.92 -1.76
CA THR A 174 -7.01 0.40 -3.13
C THR A 174 -7.47 1.44 -4.14
N LEU A 175 -8.59 2.14 -3.86
CA LEU A 175 -9.08 3.22 -4.72
C LEU A 175 -8.06 4.36 -4.85
N GLU A 176 -7.39 4.71 -3.77
CA GLU A 176 -6.33 5.72 -3.75
C GLU A 176 -5.14 5.31 -4.61
N ALA A 177 -4.68 4.05 -4.50
CA ALA A 177 -3.60 3.48 -5.31
C ALA A 177 -3.93 3.44 -6.82
N MET A 178 -5.21 3.38 -7.18
CA MET A 178 -5.71 3.48 -8.56
C MET A 178 -5.80 4.93 -9.07
N GLY A 179 -5.44 5.93 -8.25
CA GLY A 179 -5.59 7.34 -8.58
C GLY A 179 -7.03 7.88 -8.43
N ASN A 180 -7.96 7.08 -7.89
CA ASN A 180 -9.34 7.45 -7.64
C ASN A 180 -9.51 8.06 -6.24
N ALA A 181 -8.83 9.17 -5.97
CA ALA A 181 -8.84 9.82 -4.67
C ALA A 181 -10.16 10.58 -4.34
N LYS A 182 -11.13 10.59 -5.26
CA LYS A 182 -12.42 11.25 -5.03
C LYS A 182 -13.31 10.37 -4.15
N ASP A 183 -13.95 11.02 -3.15
CA ASP A 183 -14.97 10.42 -2.31
C ASP A 183 -14.53 9.24 -1.42
N LEU A 184 -13.26 9.21 -0.96
CA LEU A 184 -12.75 8.19 -0.02
C LEU A 184 -13.21 8.42 1.43
N LYS A 185 -13.56 9.65 1.78
CA LYS A 185 -14.01 10.07 3.12
C LYS A 185 -15.09 9.17 3.74
N PRO A 186 -16.14 8.74 3.02
CA PRO A 186 -17.16 7.85 3.59
C PRO A 186 -16.59 6.48 4.03
N TYR A 187 -15.58 5.95 3.33
CA TYR A 187 -14.97 4.67 3.69
C TYR A 187 -14.04 4.81 4.88
N TYR A 188 -13.25 5.88 4.96
CA TYR A 188 -12.46 6.17 6.15
C TYR A 188 -13.33 6.43 7.37
N GLN A 189 -14.50 7.12 7.20
CA GLN A 189 -15.47 7.30 8.29
C GLN A 189 -16.01 5.95 8.76
N LYS A 190 -16.43 5.07 7.84
CA LYS A 190 -16.90 3.72 8.19
C LYS A 190 -15.82 2.91 8.91
N ALA A 191 -14.54 3.03 8.50
CA ALA A 191 -13.45 2.39 9.19
C ALA A 191 -13.29 2.90 10.63
N ILE A 192 -13.41 4.21 10.86
CA ILE A 192 -13.38 4.82 12.20
C ILE A 192 -14.57 4.35 13.04
N ASP A 193 -15.77 4.32 12.48
CA ASP A 193 -17.01 3.92 13.15
C ASP A 193 -16.94 2.43 13.56
N ASP A 194 -16.29 1.58 12.77
CA ASP A 194 -16.00 0.18 13.09
C ASP A 194 -14.80 0.01 14.05
N GLY A 195 -14.23 1.12 14.54
CA GLY A 195 -13.18 1.10 15.57
C GLY A 195 -11.77 0.89 15.05
N SER A 196 -11.46 1.34 13.84
CA SER A 196 -10.12 1.22 13.25
C SER A 196 -9.00 1.63 14.20
N ILE A 197 -7.95 0.81 14.23
CA ILE A 197 -6.67 1.09 14.91
C ILE A 197 -5.54 1.40 13.91
N VAL A 198 -5.88 1.66 12.65
CA VAL A 198 -4.95 2.04 11.60
C VAL A 198 -4.75 3.55 11.62
N PRO A 199 -3.56 4.06 11.99
CA PRO A 199 -3.30 5.51 12.10
C PRO A 199 -3.57 6.27 10.81
N TYR A 200 -3.29 5.65 9.66
CA TYR A 200 -3.49 6.22 8.34
C TYR A 200 -4.94 6.70 8.10
N VAL A 201 -5.93 5.94 8.57
CA VAL A 201 -7.36 6.29 8.45
C VAL A 201 -7.65 7.64 9.09
N TYR A 202 -7.14 7.87 10.29
CA TYR A 202 -7.32 9.13 11.02
C TYR A 202 -6.58 10.28 10.35
N VAL A 203 -5.34 10.04 9.91
CA VAL A 203 -4.54 11.05 9.18
C VAL A 203 -5.27 11.50 7.92
N ARG A 204 -5.76 10.57 7.08
CA ARG A 204 -6.50 10.89 5.85
C ARG A 204 -7.80 11.65 6.13
N MET A 205 -8.50 11.31 7.22
CA MET A 205 -9.70 12.06 7.64
C MET A 205 -9.36 13.48 8.11
N ILE A 206 -8.26 13.66 8.86
CA ILE A 206 -7.78 14.98 9.27
C ILE A 206 -7.44 15.83 8.04
N GLU A 207 -6.70 15.28 7.08
CA GLU A 207 -6.35 15.94 5.81
C GLU A 207 -7.61 16.34 5.03
N SER A 208 -8.60 15.46 4.90
CA SER A 208 -9.87 15.77 4.26
C SER A 208 -10.60 16.94 4.94
N TYR A 209 -10.60 16.98 6.26
CA TYR A 209 -11.20 18.12 6.97
C TYR A 209 -10.37 19.40 6.88
N LYS A 210 -9.06 19.30 6.70
CA LYS A 210 -8.20 20.48 6.41
C LYS A 210 -8.54 21.05 5.04
N ASP A 211 -8.71 20.21 4.02
CA ASP A 211 -9.11 20.64 2.67
C ASP A 211 -10.49 21.34 2.68
N GLU A 212 -11.40 20.90 3.55
CA GLU A 212 -12.69 21.54 3.79
C GLU A 212 -12.60 22.79 4.70
N ASN A 213 -11.40 23.15 5.16
CA ASN A 213 -11.18 24.21 6.15
C ASN A 213 -11.98 24.03 7.45
N ASN A 214 -12.19 22.79 7.87
CA ASN A 214 -13.00 22.40 9.04
C ASN A 214 -12.12 21.98 10.23
N ALA A 215 -11.50 22.96 10.88
CA ALA A 215 -10.59 22.75 12.01
C ALA A 215 -11.26 22.00 13.18
N LYS A 216 -12.56 22.22 13.41
CA LYS A 216 -13.30 21.57 14.49
C LYS A 216 -13.38 20.05 14.27
N MET A 217 -13.74 19.61 13.06
CA MET A 217 -13.86 18.18 12.76
C MET A 217 -12.49 17.53 12.67
N ALA A 218 -11.49 18.21 12.11
CA ALA A 218 -10.11 17.72 12.11
C ALA A 218 -9.61 17.45 13.53
N ARG A 219 -9.87 18.37 14.49
CA ARG A 219 -9.52 18.18 15.92
C ARG A 219 -10.24 16.99 16.53
N GLN A 220 -11.53 16.83 16.29
CA GLN A 220 -12.29 15.70 16.82
C GLN A 220 -11.73 14.35 16.37
N VAL A 221 -11.43 14.20 15.08
CA VAL A 221 -10.83 12.98 14.53
C VAL A 221 -9.44 12.73 15.10
N LEU A 222 -8.62 13.77 15.24
CA LEU A 222 -7.30 13.67 15.85
C LEU A 222 -7.38 13.16 17.30
N ASP A 223 -8.26 13.75 18.12
CA ASP A 223 -8.45 13.35 19.51
C ASP A 223 -8.97 11.91 19.62
N GLN A 224 -9.90 11.51 18.73
CA GLN A 224 -10.37 10.13 18.63
C GLN A 224 -9.24 9.16 18.29
N GLY A 225 -8.42 9.46 17.27
CA GLY A 225 -7.28 8.66 16.88
C GLY A 225 -6.25 8.51 18.01
N LYS A 226 -5.90 9.61 18.67
CA LYS A 226 -4.98 9.60 19.81
C LYS A 226 -5.51 8.79 21.00
N SER A 227 -6.81 8.81 21.24
CA SER A 227 -7.44 7.99 22.26
C SER A 227 -7.42 6.49 21.92
N LYS A 228 -7.59 6.14 20.65
CA LYS A 228 -7.59 4.74 20.18
C LYS A 228 -6.19 4.16 20.07
N ILE A 229 -5.22 4.99 19.66
CA ILE A 229 -3.85 4.57 19.35
C ILE A 229 -2.87 5.50 20.08
N PRO A 230 -2.80 5.39 21.43
CA PRO A 230 -1.97 6.30 22.21
C PRO A 230 -0.48 6.15 21.87
N GLY A 231 0.22 7.27 21.80
CA GLY A 231 1.67 7.30 21.53
C GLY A 231 2.06 7.04 20.08
N ASN A 232 1.09 6.95 19.15
CA ASN A 232 1.40 6.72 17.75
C ASN A 232 2.10 7.92 17.10
N ALA A 233 3.22 7.69 16.41
CA ALA A 233 4.04 8.71 15.80
C ALA A 233 3.31 9.46 14.68
N ASN A 234 2.56 8.78 13.81
CA ASN A 234 1.84 9.43 12.71
C ASN A 234 0.75 10.38 13.21
N LEU A 235 0.04 10.02 14.29
CA LEU A 235 -0.94 10.89 14.92
C LEU A 235 -0.30 12.07 15.64
N LEU A 236 0.89 11.89 16.21
CA LEU A 236 1.68 13.00 16.77
C LEU A 236 2.10 13.98 15.66
N MET A 237 2.56 13.46 14.51
CA MET A 237 2.89 14.29 13.35
C MET A 237 1.67 15.04 12.82
N ALA A 238 0.52 14.36 12.74
CA ALA A 238 -0.74 14.97 12.34
C ALA A 238 -1.18 16.09 13.31
N GLU A 239 -0.91 15.96 14.62
CA GLU A 239 -1.17 17.03 15.60
C GLU A 239 -0.25 18.24 15.38
N ILE A 240 1.03 18.00 15.16
CA ILE A 240 1.98 19.09 14.88
C ILE A 240 1.55 19.82 13.60
N ASP A 241 1.18 19.10 12.55
CA ASP A 241 0.70 19.71 11.30
C ASP A 241 -0.63 20.46 11.49
N TYR A 242 -1.55 19.92 12.26
CA TYR A 242 -2.79 20.59 12.63
C TYR A 242 -2.52 21.92 13.34
N LEU A 243 -1.60 21.95 14.30
CA LEU A 243 -1.23 23.19 15.01
C LEU A 243 -0.60 24.24 14.09
N TYR A 244 0.28 23.83 13.16
CA TYR A 244 0.80 24.76 12.15
C TYR A 244 -0.30 25.31 11.25
N TRP A 245 -1.22 24.46 10.83
CA TRP A 245 -2.34 24.85 9.97
C TRP A 245 -3.29 25.85 10.67
N THR A 246 -3.58 25.62 11.95
CA THR A 246 -4.48 26.50 12.73
C THR A 246 -3.77 27.76 13.28
N GLY A 247 -2.48 27.93 13.02
CA GLY A 247 -1.68 29.11 13.38
C GLY A 247 -1.00 29.03 14.74
N ASP A 248 -1.15 27.94 15.51
CA ASP A 248 -0.46 27.78 16.81
C ASP A 248 0.96 27.23 16.61
N SER A 249 1.77 28.01 15.89
CA SER A 249 3.16 27.65 15.57
C SER A 249 4.06 27.54 16.81
N VAL A 250 3.72 28.18 17.91
CA VAL A 250 4.50 28.09 19.17
C VAL A 250 4.35 26.72 19.78
N GLN A 251 3.12 26.24 19.90
CA GLN A 251 2.84 24.89 20.43
C GLN A 251 3.38 23.82 19.49
N ALA A 252 3.21 23.99 18.16
CA ALA A 252 3.75 23.08 17.15
C ALA A 252 5.26 22.89 17.31
N ARG A 253 6.04 23.98 17.41
CA ARG A 253 7.49 23.92 17.64
C ARG A 253 7.87 23.28 18.97
N THR A 254 7.10 23.56 20.01
CA THR A 254 7.34 22.95 21.33
C THR A 254 7.13 21.44 21.26
N MET A 255 6.07 20.99 20.62
CA MET A 255 5.81 19.55 20.41
C MET A 255 6.90 18.91 19.53
N LEU A 256 7.27 19.57 18.43
CA LEU A 256 8.32 19.07 17.53
C LEU A 256 9.64 18.79 18.26
N ARG A 257 10.09 19.73 19.12
CA ARG A 257 11.32 19.56 19.92
C ARG A 257 11.24 18.45 20.95
N ASN A 258 10.05 18.12 21.41
CA ASN A 258 9.82 17.08 22.42
C ASN A 258 9.57 15.69 21.79
N VAL A 259 9.58 15.58 20.46
CA VAL A 259 9.41 14.27 19.79
C VAL A 259 10.61 13.38 20.11
N ASN A 260 10.36 12.26 20.76
CA ASN A 260 11.38 11.25 20.95
C ASN A 260 11.55 10.40 19.69
N SER A 261 12.55 10.75 18.87
CA SER A 261 12.84 10.02 17.64
C SER A 261 13.26 8.55 17.85
N ALA A 262 13.56 8.12 19.08
CA ALA A 262 13.83 6.72 19.38
C ALA A 262 12.59 5.83 19.29
N ASN A 263 11.40 6.42 19.31
CA ASN A 263 10.14 5.70 19.15
C ASN A 263 9.71 5.52 17.70
N LEU A 264 10.45 6.10 16.73
CA LEU A 264 10.19 5.94 15.32
C LEU A 264 10.79 4.62 14.83
N SER A 265 10.04 3.89 14.01
CA SER A 265 10.36 2.52 13.59
C SER A 265 10.50 2.35 12.08
N SER A 266 10.00 3.28 11.29
CA SER A 266 9.99 3.21 9.82
C SER A 266 10.71 4.39 9.18
N ALA A 267 11.18 4.20 7.94
CA ALA A 267 11.78 5.28 7.14
C ALA A 267 10.79 6.44 6.95
N ASP A 268 9.51 6.14 6.70
CA ASP A 268 8.48 7.14 6.47
C ASP A 268 8.23 8.01 7.71
N GLU A 269 8.25 7.43 8.90
CA GLU A 269 8.12 8.20 10.16
C GLU A 269 9.28 9.18 10.33
N TYR A 270 10.53 8.76 10.04
CA TYR A 270 11.68 9.65 10.06
C TYR A 270 11.60 10.75 8.98
N VAL A 271 11.14 10.43 7.77
CA VAL A 271 10.91 11.40 6.69
C VAL A 271 9.85 12.42 7.12
N ASN A 272 8.73 11.97 7.65
CA ASN A 272 7.65 12.85 8.09
C ASN A 272 8.12 13.82 9.18
N LEU A 273 8.88 13.34 10.16
CA LEU A 273 9.47 14.20 11.18
C LEU A 273 10.50 15.18 10.59
N SER A 274 11.33 14.74 9.66
CA SER A 274 12.34 15.59 9.01
C SER A 274 11.72 16.75 8.22
N ASN A 275 10.55 16.51 7.60
CA ASN A 275 9.84 17.54 6.84
C ASN A 275 9.44 18.75 7.71
N PHE A 276 9.11 18.53 8.99
CA PHE A 276 8.87 19.64 9.92
C PHE A 276 10.15 20.43 10.22
N TYR A 277 11.28 19.76 10.40
CA TYR A 277 12.58 20.44 10.58
C TYR A 277 13.01 21.18 9.31
N ILE A 278 12.75 20.63 8.12
CA ILE A 278 12.99 21.33 6.84
C ILE A 278 12.13 22.59 6.76
N LYS A 279 10.85 22.53 7.12
CA LYS A 279 9.93 23.68 7.15
C LYS A 279 10.41 24.78 8.11
N GLU A 280 10.97 24.39 9.25
CA GLU A 280 11.58 25.30 10.21
C GLU A 280 13.01 25.73 9.84
N LYS A 281 13.56 25.27 8.70
CA LYS A 281 14.94 25.50 8.23
C LYS A 281 16.01 24.98 9.20
N GLU A 282 15.66 24.01 10.03
CA GLU A 282 16.56 23.31 10.94
C GLU A 282 17.17 22.09 10.23
N TYR A 283 17.96 22.35 9.19
CA TYR A 283 18.43 21.34 8.22
C TYR A 283 19.38 20.30 8.83
N GLU A 284 20.18 20.66 9.85
CA GLU A 284 21.07 19.74 10.55
C GLU A 284 20.28 18.62 11.26
N GLN A 285 19.17 19.00 11.90
CA GLN A 285 18.25 18.04 12.54
C GLN A 285 17.55 17.18 11.49
N ALA A 286 17.13 17.78 10.38
CA ALA A 286 16.52 17.06 9.28
C ALA A 286 17.48 16.00 8.68
N VAL A 287 18.75 16.36 8.43
CA VAL A 287 19.79 15.43 7.95
C VAL A 287 19.95 14.26 8.91
N THR A 288 20.03 14.51 10.23
CA THR A 288 20.17 13.45 11.23
C THR A 288 19.03 12.43 11.18
N LEU A 289 17.81 12.88 10.96
CA LEU A 289 16.63 12.01 10.83
C LEU A 289 16.61 11.27 9.49
N LEU A 290 16.90 11.97 8.41
CA LEU A 290 16.94 11.40 7.06
C LEU A 290 18.06 10.36 6.89
N GLU A 291 19.20 10.53 7.58
CA GLU A 291 20.24 9.49 7.62
C GLU A 291 19.77 8.21 8.33
N LYS A 292 18.90 8.35 9.36
CA LYS A 292 18.27 7.18 9.97
C LYS A 292 17.27 6.52 9.01
N ALA A 293 16.46 7.33 8.31
CA ALA A 293 15.57 6.85 7.26
C ALA A 293 16.34 6.11 6.16
N ASN A 294 17.47 6.67 5.71
CA ASN A 294 18.31 6.09 4.67
C ASN A 294 18.93 4.73 5.07
N ARG A 295 19.26 4.55 6.36
CA ARG A 295 19.71 3.24 6.86
C ARG A 295 18.61 2.18 6.85
N LEU A 296 17.35 2.58 7.05
CA LEU A 296 16.20 1.68 7.00
C LEU A 296 15.74 1.37 5.57
N SER A 297 15.88 2.33 4.66
CA SER A 297 15.47 2.22 3.26
C SER A 297 16.45 2.97 2.36
N PRO A 298 17.60 2.36 2.00
CA PRO A 298 18.65 3.01 1.23
C PRO A 298 18.23 3.45 -0.19
N ASP A 299 17.32 2.68 -0.81
CA ASP A 299 16.83 2.91 -2.17
C ASP A 299 15.47 3.65 -2.16
N ASN A 300 15.31 4.62 -1.26
CA ASN A 300 14.11 5.44 -1.19
C ASN A 300 14.36 6.81 -1.81
N PHE A 301 13.71 7.07 -2.96
CA PHE A 301 13.84 8.34 -3.68
C PHE A 301 13.59 9.57 -2.79
N VAL A 302 12.51 9.55 -1.98
CA VAL A 302 12.12 10.69 -1.13
C VAL A 302 13.19 10.98 -0.09
N VAL A 303 13.77 9.93 0.51
CA VAL A 303 14.86 10.07 1.50
C VAL A 303 16.08 10.71 0.86
N LEU A 304 16.52 10.15 -0.28
CA LEU A 304 17.71 10.64 -1.00
C LEU A 304 17.52 12.07 -1.51
N TYR A 305 16.35 12.37 -2.07
CA TYR A 305 16.00 13.69 -2.54
C TYR A 305 16.02 14.72 -1.38
N ASN A 306 15.38 14.42 -0.25
CA ASN A 306 15.35 15.32 0.90
C ASN A 306 16.73 15.50 1.55
N LEU A 307 17.59 14.47 1.59
CA LEU A 307 19.00 14.63 1.97
C LEU A 307 19.73 15.60 1.05
N GLY A 308 19.54 15.43 -0.27
CA GLY A 308 20.07 16.36 -1.26
C GLY A 308 19.66 17.82 -1.01
N VAL A 309 18.35 18.03 -0.77
CA VAL A 309 17.78 19.36 -0.47
C VAL A 309 18.36 19.96 0.82
N CYS A 310 18.44 19.15 1.90
CA CYS A 310 18.98 19.63 3.18
C CYS A 310 20.46 20.03 3.05
N HIS A 311 21.27 19.19 2.40
CA HIS A 311 22.67 19.51 2.18
C HIS A 311 22.87 20.71 1.25
N TYR A 312 22.04 20.89 0.22
CA TYR A 312 22.04 22.09 -0.61
C TYR A 312 21.76 23.34 0.24
N SER A 313 20.73 23.28 1.07
CA SER A 313 20.34 24.40 1.95
C SER A 313 21.41 24.74 2.98
N LEU A 314 22.10 23.72 3.54
CA LEU A 314 23.24 23.91 4.43
C LEU A 314 24.43 24.55 3.70
N SER A 315 24.70 24.11 2.46
CA SER A 315 25.72 24.76 1.62
C SER A 315 25.44 26.24 1.42
N GLU A 316 24.20 26.60 1.10
CA GLU A 316 23.76 27.99 0.95
C GLU A 316 23.93 28.77 2.26
N LYS A 317 23.53 28.20 3.40
CA LYS A 317 23.69 28.81 4.72
C LYS A 317 25.15 29.15 5.01
N PHE A 318 26.07 28.20 4.83
CA PHE A 318 27.50 28.40 5.07
C PHE A 318 28.15 29.35 4.04
N PHE A 319 27.71 29.29 2.78
CA PHE A 319 28.18 30.22 1.77
C PHE A 319 27.82 31.68 2.07
N ASN A 320 26.61 31.92 2.57
CA ASN A 320 26.20 33.25 2.98
C ASN A 320 27.01 33.74 4.18
N GLN A 321 27.35 32.85 5.14
CA GLN A 321 28.23 33.21 6.26
C GLN A 321 29.66 33.53 5.79
N TYR A 322 30.18 32.73 4.83
CA TYR A 322 31.45 33.05 4.18
C TYR A 322 31.44 34.44 3.55
N ASN A 323 30.45 34.75 2.73
CA ASN A 323 30.36 36.05 2.04
C ASN A 323 30.29 37.22 3.01
N GLN A 324 29.53 37.10 4.10
CA GLN A 324 29.42 38.14 5.13
C GLN A 324 30.78 38.44 5.79
N LEU A 325 31.59 37.42 6.07
CA LEU A 325 32.88 37.57 6.70
C LEU A 325 34.00 37.97 5.70
N ALA A 326 33.94 37.43 4.48
CA ALA A 326 34.94 37.74 3.45
C ALA A 326 34.93 39.19 3.01
N VAL A 327 33.79 39.86 3.05
CA VAL A 327 33.67 41.32 2.78
C VAL A 327 34.36 42.16 3.85
N SER A 328 34.40 41.70 5.10
CA SER A 328 34.94 42.48 6.22
C SER A 328 36.46 42.29 6.45
N GLN A 329 37.02 41.11 6.09
CA GLN A 329 38.44 40.76 6.27
C GLN A 329 38.89 39.68 5.26
N SER A 330 39.84 40.03 4.40
CA SER A 330 40.29 39.16 3.28
C SER A 330 41.04 37.86 3.68
N ASN A 331 41.47 37.73 4.95
CA ASN A 331 42.19 36.55 5.47
C ASN A 331 41.60 35.99 6.78
N ASN A 332 40.26 35.92 6.86
CA ASN A 332 39.59 35.44 8.06
C ASN A 332 39.52 33.89 8.03
N SER A 333 40.19 33.21 8.99
CA SER A 333 40.19 31.74 9.10
C SER A 333 38.78 31.18 9.27
N ALA A 334 37.90 31.90 9.95
CA ALA A 334 36.49 31.50 10.10
C ALA A 334 35.73 31.54 8.75
N ALA A 335 36.03 32.56 7.90
CA ALA A 335 35.47 32.62 6.56
C ALA A 335 35.87 31.40 5.72
N GLN A 336 37.17 31.04 5.77
CA GLN A 336 37.65 29.86 5.05
C GLN A 336 37.00 28.56 5.55
N GLU A 337 36.75 28.44 6.84
CA GLU A 337 36.03 27.30 7.42
C GLU A 337 34.58 27.22 6.92
N TYR A 338 33.85 28.35 6.87
CA TYR A 338 32.50 28.35 6.29
C TYR A 338 32.51 28.02 4.80
N LYS A 339 33.50 28.47 4.04
CA LYS A 339 33.66 28.08 2.64
C LYS A 339 33.84 26.57 2.52
N ARG A 340 34.72 25.97 3.31
CA ARG A 340 34.95 24.51 3.33
C ARG A 340 33.69 23.75 3.69
N GLN A 341 32.94 24.19 4.71
CA GLN A 341 31.64 23.56 5.08
C GLN A 341 30.64 23.65 3.94
N SER A 342 30.53 24.82 3.30
CA SER A 342 29.67 25.02 2.14
C SER A 342 30.03 24.04 1.00
N ASP A 343 31.30 23.96 0.64
CA ASP A 343 31.77 23.10 -0.45
C ASP A 343 31.56 21.60 -0.13
N ASN A 344 31.75 21.19 1.12
CA ASN A 344 31.47 19.83 1.58
C ASN A 344 29.98 19.50 1.46
N HIS A 345 29.09 20.36 1.96
CA HIS A 345 27.66 20.15 1.85
C HIS A 345 27.16 20.17 0.41
N LEU A 346 27.76 21.02 -0.44
CA LEU A 346 27.43 21.03 -1.87
C LEU A 346 27.79 19.71 -2.54
N SER A 347 28.92 19.10 -2.15
CA SER A 347 29.37 17.81 -2.67
C SER A 347 28.47 16.66 -2.19
N GLU A 348 28.06 16.67 -0.91
CA GLU A 348 27.11 15.70 -0.38
C GLU A 348 25.73 15.84 -1.06
N SER A 349 25.27 17.07 -1.29
CA SER A 349 24.04 17.33 -2.04
C SER A 349 24.07 16.72 -3.43
N ALA A 350 25.16 16.97 -4.18
CA ALA A 350 25.36 16.34 -5.50
C ALA A 350 25.30 14.82 -5.44
N ARG A 351 25.95 14.21 -4.44
CA ARG A 351 25.98 12.76 -4.25
C ARG A 351 24.57 12.19 -4.05
N TYR A 352 23.80 12.77 -3.14
CA TYR A 352 22.44 12.29 -2.85
C TYR A 352 21.49 12.49 -4.03
N PHE A 353 21.57 13.62 -4.73
CA PHE A 353 20.77 13.84 -5.94
C PHE A 353 21.16 12.91 -7.08
N GLU A 354 22.45 12.55 -7.23
CA GLU A 354 22.85 11.55 -8.23
C GLU A 354 22.32 10.14 -7.88
N GLU A 355 22.27 9.77 -6.60
CA GLU A 355 21.63 8.51 -6.18
C GLU A 355 20.12 8.55 -6.47
N ALA A 356 19.45 9.65 -6.16
CA ALA A 356 18.02 9.82 -6.47
C ALA A 356 17.76 9.78 -7.99
N ARG A 357 18.65 10.36 -8.81
CA ARG A 357 18.55 10.37 -10.29
C ARG A 357 18.57 8.96 -10.89
N LYS A 358 19.23 7.99 -10.25
CA LYS A 358 19.20 6.59 -10.73
C LYS A 358 17.80 6.00 -10.70
N MET A 359 16.94 6.48 -9.80
CA MET A 359 15.56 6.02 -9.63
C MET A 359 14.60 6.80 -10.53
N GLU A 360 14.77 8.13 -10.57
CA GLU A 360 13.93 9.04 -11.34
C GLU A 360 14.80 9.89 -12.30
N PRO A 361 15.32 9.30 -13.39
CA PRO A 361 16.30 9.93 -14.26
C PRO A 361 15.78 11.12 -15.06
N ARG A 362 14.45 11.31 -15.08
CA ARG A 362 13.76 12.35 -15.85
C ARG A 362 13.07 13.41 -14.97
N ASP A 363 13.30 13.40 -13.67
CA ASP A 363 12.75 14.44 -12.78
C ASP A 363 13.42 15.78 -13.05
N LEU A 364 12.68 16.71 -13.66
CA LEU A 364 13.19 18.01 -14.05
C LEU A 364 13.61 18.88 -12.86
N ASN A 365 12.95 18.76 -11.70
CA ASN A 365 13.32 19.54 -10.51
C ASN A 365 14.68 19.07 -9.98
N LEU A 366 14.88 17.76 -9.91
CA LEU A 366 16.15 17.16 -9.53
C LEU A 366 17.26 17.54 -10.51
N LEU A 367 17.02 17.42 -11.82
CA LEU A 367 18.00 17.75 -12.87
C LEU A 367 18.36 19.26 -12.82
N ASN A 368 17.41 20.15 -12.67
CA ASN A 368 17.68 21.58 -12.54
C ASN A 368 18.50 21.92 -11.29
N THR A 369 18.26 21.19 -10.18
CA THR A 369 19.06 21.36 -8.96
C THR A 369 20.49 20.86 -9.17
N LEU A 370 20.69 19.69 -9.79
CA LEU A 370 22.01 19.18 -10.16
C LEU A 370 22.76 20.11 -11.09
N LYS A 371 22.07 20.70 -12.10
CA LYS A 371 22.65 21.71 -12.98
C LYS A 371 23.18 22.92 -12.20
N ALA A 372 22.40 23.44 -11.25
CA ALA A 372 22.81 24.55 -10.40
C ALA A 372 24.03 24.20 -9.53
N ILE A 373 24.06 23.01 -8.95
CA ILE A 373 25.18 22.50 -8.16
C ILE A 373 26.43 22.40 -9.02
N TYR A 374 26.36 21.79 -10.19
CA TYR A 374 27.50 21.61 -11.08
C TYR A 374 28.02 22.91 -11.68
N ALA A 375 27.14 23.88 -11.96
CA ALA A 375 27.55 25.23 -12.33
C ALA A 375 28.43 25.87 -11.23
N ARG A 376 27.99 25.78 -9.97
CA ARG A 376 28.74 26.34 -8.83
C ARG A 376 30.05 25.60 -8.55
N GLN A 377 30.10 24.28 -8.79
CA GLN A 377 31.31 23.47 -8.66
C GLN A 377 32.24 23.60 -9.87
N GLN A 378 31.86 24.28 -10.93
CA GLN A 378 32.56 24.33 -12.22
C GLN A 378 32.82 22.90 -12.78
N SER A 379 31.87 22.01 -12.57
CA SER A 379 31.96 20.59 -12.94
C SER A 379 31.65 20.37 -14.42
N PRO A 380 32.41 19.51 -15.12
CA PRO A 380 32.10 19.13 -16.51
C PRO A 380 30.75 18.41 -16.66
N LYS A 381 30.16 17.89 -15.58
CA LYS A 381 28.82 17.29 -15.57
C LYS A 381 27.71 18.31 -15.84
N TYR A 382 27.98 19.60 -15.76
CA TYR A 382 27.03 20.65 -16.09
C TYR A 382 26.47 20.47 -17.49
N ASP A 383 27.33 20.29 -18.50
CA ASP A 383 26.93 20.16 -19.91
C ASP A 383 26.09 18.91 -20.16
N GLU A 384 26.39 17.78 -19.47
CA GLU A 384 25.61 16.54 -19.55
C GLU A 384 24.18 16.76 -19.05
N ILE A 385 24.01 17.37 -17.88
CA ILE A 385 22.71 17.63 -17.28
C ILE A 385 21.92 18.67 -18.09
N ASP A 386 22.57 19.72 -18.54
CA ASP A 386 21.95 20.76 -19.36
C ASP A 386 21.36 20.18 -20.66
N LYS A 387 22.15 19.35 -21.35
CA LYS A 387 21.70 18.65 -22.54
C LYS A 387 20.48 17.75 -22.26
N LEU A 388 20.52 17.00 -21.17
CA LEU A 388 19.41 16.12 -20.77
C LEU A 388 18.12 16.90 -20.49
N ILE A 389 18.22 18.03 -19.81
CA ILE A 389 17.08 18.93 -19.57
C ILE A 389 16.48 19.39 -20.91
N HIS A 390 17.31 19.88 -21.84
CA HIS A 390 16.85 20.30 -23.16
C HIS A 390 16.16 19.19 -23.97
N GLU A 391 16.64 17.93 -23.84
CA GLU A 391 16.02 16.77 -24.49
C GLU A 391 14.65 16.41 -23.88
N LEU A 392 14.40 16.78 -22.63
CA LEU A 392 13.14 16.49 -21.93
C LEU A 392 12.09 17.60 -22.12
N GLU A 393 12.52 18.82 -22.46
CA GLU A 393 11.64 19.98 -22.66
C GLU A 393 11.15 20.12 -24.11
N ASN A 394 11.77 19.39 -25.08
CA ASN A 394 11.41 19.36 -26.50
C ASN A 394 10.71 18.05 -26.88
#